data_d75bcbc45ab31730d48e58b1732e028a
#
_entry.id   d75bcbc45ab31730d48e58b1732e028a
#
_cell.length_a   1.000
_cell.length_b   1.000
_cell.length_c   1.000
_cell.angle_alpha   90.00
_cell.angle_beta   90.00
_cell.angle_gamma   90.00
#
_symmetry.space_group_name_H-M   'P 1'
#
loop_
_entity.id
_entity.type
_entity.pdbx_description
1 polymer ?
#
loop_
_entity_poly.entity_id
_entity_poly.type
_entity_poly.pdbx_seq_one_letter_code
_entity_poly.pdbx_strand_id
1 'polypeptide(L)'
;GLVLVHSRTALLDLFLTFFVLLAVYLWHQQRHWLAGIAIGLAMGCKWSAVYFLVAMVFVSLYRIFSKHPSKELVRPTIMKFIQYGFLPVIVYITSWTGWFLSNRGWDRQWSSNSFSSWIHYHSEMLGFHTGLTEKHSYQANPWSWMVMGRPTSFFYESPKGCGSDNCAQEVLAMGTPLLWWAGTIAVAVAIGFWLRALVKRTNEPALNLIVLGMAAGYLPWFFFQSRTVFTFYAVIFEPFVILALVYCAKLLLDSSLKSGISQALVAAFVTVIFLNFVFFLPIFTGEVITYDAWLQRMWLSSWI
;
A
#
# COMPACT_ATOMS: atom_id res chain seq x y z
N GLY A 1 -2.65 -12.79 3.06
CA GLY A 1 -1.30 -13.05 3.59
C GLY A 1 -0.67 -11.77 4.12
N LEU A 2 -0.30 -10.83 3.26
CA LEU A 2 0.51 -9.66 3.62
C LEU A 2 -0.10 -8.82 4.74
N VAL A 3 -1.38 -8.48 4.65
CA VAL A 3 -2.11 -7.74 5.71
C VAL A 3 -2.11 -8.50 7.03
N LEU A 4 -2.30 -9.83 7.01
CA LEU A 4 -2.27 -10.66 8.23
C LEU A 4 -0.90 -10.59 8.91
N VAL A 5 0.18 -10.74 8.16
CA VAL A 5 1.55 -10.65 8.71
C VAL A 5 1.79 -9.27 9.30
N HIS A 6 1.45 -8.19 8.58
CA HIS A 6 1.62 -6.82 9.07
C HIS A 6 0.78 -6.50 10.32
N SER A 7 -0.40 -7.10 10.48
CA SER A 7 -1.24 -6.90 11.66
C SER A 7 -0.67 -7.55 12.93
N ARG A 8 0.29 -8.46 12.79
CA ARG A 8 0.93 -9.21 13.88
C ARG A 8 2.37 -8.76 14.16
N THR A 9 2.92 -7.92 13.30
CA THR A 9 4.25 -7.35 13.43
C THR A 9 4.13 -5.84 13.69
N ALA A 10 5.00 -5.27 14.51
CA ALA A 10 4.93 -3.87 14.91
C ALA A 10 5.42 -2.92 13.79
N LEU A 11 4.80 -3.01 12.60
CA LEU A 11 5.13 -2.18 11.44
C LEU A 11 4.11 -1.06 11.25
N LEU A 12 4.61 0.09 10.81
CA LEU A 12 3.80 1.30 10.56
C LEU A 12 2.94 1.18 9.29
N ASP A 13 3.29 0.27 8.39
CA ASP A 13 2.73 0.19 7.04
C ASP A 13 1.22 -0.14 7.03
N LEU A 14 0.73 -0.89 8.02
CA LEU A 14 -0.71 -1.19 8.13
C LEU A 14 -1.51 0.04 8.56
N PHE A 15 -1.01 0.83 9.53
CA PHE A 15 -1.63 2.09 9.95
C PHE A 15 -1.61 3.11 8.78
N LEU A 16 -0.49 3.20 8.08
CA LEU A 16 -0.37 3.99 6.87
C LEU A 16 -1.44 3.60 5.83
N THR A 17 -1.58 2.30 5.55
CA THR A 17 -2.56 1.77 4.60
C THR A 17 -3.98 2.13 5.01
N PHE A 18 -4.32 1.98 6.29
CA PHE A 18 -5.64 2.35 6.81
C PHE A 18 -5.95 3.84 6.57
N PHE A 19 -5.05 4.75 6.97
CA PHE A 19 -5.29 6.18 6.84
C PHE A 19 -5.26 6.66 5.39
N VAL A 20 -4.44 6.05 4.53
CA VAL A 20 -4.46 6.30 3.07
C VAL A 20 -5.80 5.89 2.46
N LEU A 21 -6.29 4.69 2.77
CA LEU A 21 -7.59 4.22 2.29
C LEU A 21 -8.73 5.12 2.77
N LEU A 22 -8.70 5.48 4.04
CA LEU A 22 -9.70 6.39 4.62
C LEU A 22 -9.66 7.75 3.91
N ALA A 23 -8.47 8.29 3.64
CA ALA A 23 -8.31 9.56 2.92
C ALA A 23 -8.86 9.48 1.49
N VAL A 24 -8.51 8.43 0.74
CA VAL A 24 -8.99 8.21 -0.63
C VAL A 24 -10.50 7.99 -0.65
N TYR A 25 -11.05 7.20 0.28
CA TYR A 25 -12.49 7.00 0.42
C TYR A 25 -13.22 8.32 0.70
N LEU A 26 -12.80 9.08 1.71
CA LEU A 26 -13.40 10.36 2.07
C LEU A 26 -13.28 11.39 0.93
N TRP A 27 -12.14 11.41 0.22
CA TRP A 27 -11.94 12.23 -0.96
C TRP A 27 -12.91 11.85 -2.08
N HIS A 28 -13.12 10.56 -2.33
CA HIS A 28 -14.09 10.07 -3.30
C HIS A 28 -15.51 10.49 -2.92
N GLN A 29 -15.87 10.44 -1.62
CA GLN A 29 -17.14 10.88 -1.07
C GLN A 29 -17.29 12.41 -0.98
N GLN A 30 -16.34 13.19 -1.56
CA GLN A 30 -16.31 14.65 -1.52
C GLN A 30 -16.20 15.24 -0.11
N ARG A 31 -15.85 14.44 0.90
CA ARG A 31 -15.62 14.87 2.30
C ARG A 31 -14.19 15.39 2.48
N HIS A 32 -13.84 16.44 1.73
CA HIS A 32 -12.47 16.91 1.55
C HIS A 32 -11.75 17.32 2.83
N TRP A 33 -12.44 17.89 3.83
CA TRP A 33 -11.85 18.24 5.12
C TRP A 33 -11.40 17.00 5.89
N LEU A 34 -12.25 15.99 5.98
CA LEU A 34 -11.92 14.74 6.64
C LEU A 34 -10.82 13.96 5.87
N ALA A 35 -10.83 14.05 4.55
CA ALA A 35 -9.76 13.48 3.71
C ALA A 35 -8.41 14.15 3.99
N GLY A 36 -8.39 15.48 4.18
CA GLY A 36 -7.20 16.22 4.56
C GLY A 36 -6.66 15.83 5.94
N ILE A 37 -7.54 15.58 6.92
CA ILE A 37 -7.14 15.07 8.24
C ILE A 37 -6.56 13.65 8.09
N ALA A 38 -7.26 12.76 7.39
CA ALA A 38 -6.84 11.37 7.24
C ALA A 38 -5.48 11.24 6.54
N ILE A 39 -5.22 12.04 5.47
CA ILE A 39 -3.93 12.00 4.79
C ILE A 39 -2.81 12.60 5.65
N GLY A 40 -3.11 13.60 6.50
CA GLY A 40 -2.17 14.14 7.48
C GLY A 40 -1.77 13.09 8.53
N LEU A 41 -2.74 12.29 9.02
CA LEU A 41 -2.47 11.15 9.92
C LEU A 41 -1.64 10.07 9.21
N ALA A 42 -1.92 9.78 7.94
CA ALA A 42 -1.11 8.87 7.14
C ALA A 42 0.34 9.34 7.02
N MET A 43 0.57 10.65 6.80
CA MET A 43 1.91 11.26 6.77
C MET A 43 2.62 11.13 8.13
N GLY A 44 1.89 11.21 9.24
CA GLY A 44 2.40 10.96 10.59
C GLY A 44 2.84 9.51 10.81
N CYS A 45 2.27 8.54 10.07
CA CYS A 45 2.73 7.17 10.08
C CYS A 45 3.99 6.98 9.21
N LYS A 46 3.94 7.45 7.95
CA LYS A 46 5.05 7.30 7.00
C LYS A 46 4.95 8.31 5.86
N TRP A 47 6.07 8.90 5.48
CA TRP A 47 6.11 9.95 4.45
C TRP A 47 5.67 9.51 3.06
N SER A 48 5.67 8.21 2.77
CA SER A 48 5.13 7.69 1.49
C SER A 48 3.65 8.04 1.26
N ALA A 49 2.89 8.44 2.29
CA ALA A 49 1.55 9.01 2.15
C ALA A 49 1.52 10.27 1.27
N VAL A 50 2.63 11.00 1.16
CA VAL A 50 2.74 12.22 0.32
C VAL A 50 2.45 11.91 -1.14
N TYR A 51 2.79 10.72 -1.63
CA TYR A 51 2.49 10.34 -3.02
C TYR A 51 0.98 10.28 -3.29
N PHE A 52 0.20 9.79 -2.30
CA PHE A 52 -1.27 9.80 -2.39
C PHE A 52 -1.82 11.22 -2.29
N LEU A 53 -1.26 12.04 -1.40
CA LEU A 53 -1.64 13.46 -1.30
C LEU A 53 -1.44 14.17 -2.64
N VAL A 54 -0.27 14.01 -3.27
CA VAL A 54 0.04 14.61 -4.58
C VAL A 54 -0.94 14.14 -5.65
N ALA A 55 -1.23 12.84 -5.72
CA ALA A 55 -2.19 12.28 -6.67
C ALA A 55 -3.60 12.84 -6.46
N MET A 56 -4.07 12.93 -5.20
CA MET A 56 -5.38 13.50 -4.86
C MET A 56 -5.48 15.00 -5.21
N VAL A 57 -4.41 15.76 -4.96
CA VAL A 57 -4.32 17.18 -5.32
C VAL A 57 -4.36 17.33 -6.84
N PHE A 58 -3.53 16.59 -7.56
CA PHE A 58 -3.46 16.64 -9.02
C PHE A 58 -4.84 16.39 -9.65
N VAL A 59 -5.51 15.29 -9.26
CA VAL A 59 -6.85 14.98 -9.79
C VAL A 59 -7.88 16.04 -9.36
N SER A 60 -7.78 16.58 -8.15
CA SER A 60 -8.69 17.63 -7.68
C SER A 60 -8.54 18.93 -8.47
N LEU A 61 -7.31 19.35 -8.73
CA LEU A 61 -7.01 20.51 -9.56
C LEU A 61 -7.43 20.30 -11.01
N TYR A 62 -7.11 19.14 -11.59
CA TYR A 62 -7.57 18.79 -12.93
C TYR A 62 -9.09 18.91 -13.06
N ARG A 63 -9.87 18.41 -12.07
CA ARG A 63 -11.34 18.54 -12.06
C ARG A 63 -11.81 20.00 -11.97
N ILE A 64 -11.11 20.84 -11.20
CA ILE A 64 -11.43 22.28 -11.10
C ILE A 64 -11.19 22.95 -12.44
N PHE A 65 -10.00 22.79 -13.02
CA PHE A 65 -9.64 23.44 -14.28
C PHE A 65 -10.49 22.96 -15.47
N SER A 66 -10.97 21.70 -15.43
CA SER A 66 -11.82 21.15 -16.49
C SER A 66 -13.29 21.56 -16.38
N LYS A 67 -13.77 22.03 -15.20
CA LYS A 67 -15.19 22.30 -14.96
C LYS A 67 -15.54 23.77 -14.81
N HIS A 68 -14.59 24.61 -14.41
CA HIS A 68 -14.84 25.99 -14.10
C HIS A 68 -14.20 26.93 -15.15
N PRO A 69 -14.91 27.99 -15.55
CA PRO A 69 -14.31 29.06 -16.34
C PRO A 69 -13.21 29.78 -15.54
N SER A 70 -12.24 30.36 -16.23
CA SER A 70 -11.04 30.93 -15.61
C SER A 70 -11.33 31.98 -14.50
N LYS A 71 -12.43 32.71 -14.60
CA LYS A 71 -12.83 33.71 -13.59
C LYS A 71 -13.26 33.10 -12.25
N GLU A 72 -13.63 31.80 -12.21
CA GLU A 72 -14.16 31.12 -11.02
C GLU A 72 -13.14 30.14 -10.39
N LEU A 73 -11.93 30.11 -10.89
CA LEU A 73 -10.90 29.14 -10.44
C LEU A 73 -10.32 29.47 -9.05
N VAL A 74 -10.28 30.72 -8.66
CA VAL A 74 -9.54 31.18 -7.47
C VAL A 74 -10.08 30.54 -6.19
N ARG A 75 -11.38 30.68 -5.94
CA ARG A 75 -12.00 30.17 -4.70
C ARG A 75 -11.86 28.65 -4.53
N PRO A 76 -12.21 27.81 -5.51
CA PRO A 76 -12.08 26.36 -5.37
C PRO A 76 -10.61 25.91 -5.25
N THR A 77 -9.67 26.59 -5.91
CA THR A 77 -8.23 26.29 -5.80
C THR A 77 -7.69 26.62 -4.42
N ILE A 78 -8.01 27.80 -3.86
CA ILE A 78 -7.63 28.17 -2.48
C ILE A 78 -8.20 27.14 -1.50
N MET A 79 -9.47 26.74 -1.66
CA MET A 79 -10.10 25.77 -0.79
C MET A 79 -9.36 24.41 -0.82
N LYS A 80 -8.92 23.94 -2.01
CA LYS A 80 -8.13 22.71 -2.12
C LYS A 80 -6.74 22.87 -1.50
N PHE A 81 -6.12 24.04 -1.64
CA PHE A 81 -4.86 24.33 -0.97
C PHE A 81 -4.99 24.26 0.57
N ILE A 82 -6.06 24.80 1.14
CA ILE A 82 -6.31 24.68 2.58
C ILE A 82 -6.55 23.24 2.97
N GLN A 83 -7.40 22.49 2.24
CA GLN A 83 -7.79 21.12 2.55
C GLN A 83 -6.66 20.12 2.39
N TYR A 84 -5.74 20.29 1.43
CA TYR A 84 -4.71 19.31 1.07
C TYR A 84 -3.27 19.85 1.18
N GLY A 85 -3.07 21.15 1.33
CA GLY A 85 -1.79 21.75 1.64
C GLY A 85 -1.65 22.01 3.13
N PHE A 86 -2.46 22.93 3.66
CA PHE A 86 -2.31 23.44 5.02
C PHE A 86 -2.79 22.45 6.09
N LEU A 87 -3.99 21.87 5.94
CA LEU A 87 -4.58 21.00 6.95
C LEU A 87 -3.76 19.73 7.21
N PRO A 88 -3.29 18.97 6.21
CA PRO A 88 -2.44 17.80 6.45
C PRO A 88 -1.13 18.14 7.18
N VAL A 89 -0.53 19.28 6.87
CA VAL A 89 0.69 19.76 7.55
C VAL A 89 0.42 20.05 9.02
N ILE A 90 -0.69 20.71 9.36
CA ILE A 90 -1.08 20.93 10.76
C ILE A 90 -1.27 19.61 11.49
N VAL A 91 -2.01 18.67 10.89
CA VAL A 91 -2.24 17.34 11.48
C VAL A 91 -0.91 16.61 11.68
N TYR A 92 -0.01 16.66 10.70
CA TYR A 92 1.32 16.09 10.80
C TYR A 92 2.13 16.70 11.95
N ILE A 93 2.21 18.04 12.05
CA ILE A 93 2.92 18.74 13.14
C ILE A 93 2.28 18.39 14.49
N THR A 94 0.95 18.32 14.56
CA THR A 94 0.24 17.94 15.78
C THR A 94 0.60 16.53 16.24
N SER A 95 0.87 15.59 15.33
CA SER A 95 1.30 14.24 15.69
C SER A 95 2.67 14.22 16.42
N TRP A 96 3.47 15.27 16.29
CA TRP A 96 4.74 15.47 17.01
C TRP A 96 4.61 16.10 18.39
N THR A 97 3.38 16.39 18.86
CA THR A 97 3.14 17.07 20.16
C THR A 97 3.89 16.40 21.31
N GLY A 98 3.89 15.07 21.40
CA GLY A 98 4.62 14.33 22.45
C GLY A 98 6.14 14.59 22.39
N TRP A 99 6.74 14.68 21.20
CA TRP A 99 8.14 15.00 21.01
C TRP A 99 8.44 16.46 21.42
N PHE A 100 7.58 17.41 21.06
CA PHE A 100 7.73 18.82 21.44
C PHE A 100 7.64 19.05 22.95
N LEU A 101 6.73 18.32 23.62
CA LEU A 101 6.51 18.44 25.07
C LEU A 101 7.49 17.64 25.91
N SER A 102 8.25 16.72 25.33
CA SER A 102 9.23 15.87 25.98
C SER A 102 10.66 16.41 25.78
N ASN A 103 11.51 16.24 26.78
CA ASN A 103 12.94 16.47 26.65
C ASN A 103 13.74 15.20 26.30
N ARG A 104 13.05 14.04 26.12
CA ARG A 104 13.66 12.71 25.90
C ARG A 104 13.60 12.24 24.44
N GLY A 105 12.98 13.00 23.55
CA GLY A 105 12.91 12.65 22.14
C GLY A 105 14.31 12.68 21.51
N TRP A 106 14.58 11.78 20.56
CA TRP A 106 15.84 11.79 19.81
C TRP A 106 16.04 13.18 19.17
N ASP A 107 17.24 13.70 19.22
CA ASP A 107 17.63 15.04 18.71
C ASP A 107 16.83 16.23 19.25
N ARG A 108 16.00 16.03 20.31
CA ARG A 108 15.17 17.09 20.86
C ARG A 108 15.98 18.27 21.42
N GLN A 109 17.19 18.02 21.88
CA GLN A 109 18.08 19.00 22.51
C GLN A 109 19.23 19.44 21.59
N TRP A 110 19.15 19.12 20.28
CA TRP A 110 20.16 19.55 19.31
C TRP A 110 20.32 21.08 19.27
N SER A 111 19.21 21.82 19.46
CA SER A 111 19.21 23.27 19.59
C SER A 111 18.38 23.68 20.81
N SER A 112 18.63 24.89 21.32
CA SER A 112 17.76 25.51 22.34
C SER A 112 16.34 25.78 21.83
N ASN A 113 16.16 25.93 20.51
CA ASN A 113 14.87 26.08 19.85
C ASN A 113 14.33 24.72 19.39
N SER A 114 13.20 24.32 19.95
CA SER A 114 12.56 23.04 19.62
C SER A 114 12.20 22.89 18.16
N PHE A 115 11.79 23.98 17.50
CA PHE A 115 11.43 23.94 16.09
C PHE A 115 12.67 23.75 15.20
N SER A 116 13.80 24.36 15.55
CA SER A 116 15.09 24.13 14.88
C SER A 116 15.54 22.67 15.02
N SER A 117 15.43 22.11 16.24
CA SER A 117 15.71 20.69 16.47
C SER A 117 14.79 19.79 15.65
N TRP A 118 13.51 20.15 15.52
CA TRP A 118 12.55 19.39 14.71
C TRP A 118 12.88 19.42 13.20
N ILE A 119 13.29 20.56 12.68
CA ILE A 119 13.74 20.67 11.28
C ILE A 119 15.01 19.85 11.06
N HIS A 120 15.98 19.92 12.01
CA HIS A 120 17.20 19.11 11.94
C HIS A 120 16.87 17.61 11.94
N TYR A 121 15.99 17.14 12.85
CA TYR A 121 15.52 15.76 12.87
C TYR A 121 14.98 15.32 11.49
N HIS A 122 14.17 16.16 10.83
CA HIS A 122 13.61 15.85 9.52
C HIS A 122 14.68 15.79 8.43
N SER A 123 15.72 16.62 8.52
CA SER A 123 16.87 16.59 7.62
C SER A 123 17.66 15.29 7.76
N GLU A 124 17.95 14.89 9.01
CA GLU A 124 18.63 13.62 9.31
C GLU A 124 17.80 12.42 8.82
N MET A 125 16.50 12.43 9.09
CA MET A 125 15.58 11.39 8.66
C MET A 125 15.54 11.27 7.12
N LEU A 126 15.50 12.41 6.42
CA LEU A 126 15.57 12.43 4.95
C LEU A 126 16.91 11.91 4.44
N GLY A 127 18.02 12.37 5.02
CA GLY A 127 19.38 11.94 4.70
C GLY A 127 19.53 10.42 4.86
N PHE A 128 19.09 9.86 6.00
CA PHE A 128 19.10 8.44 6.25
C PHE A 128 18.28 7.67 5.18
N HIS A 129 17.05 8.11 4.94
CA HIS A 129 16.17 7.39 4.00
C HIS A 129 16.59 7.51 2.53
N THR A 130 17.25 8.56 2.13
CA THR A 130 17.79 8.70 0.77
C THR A 130 19.15 8.02 0.59
N GLY A 131 19.94 7.94 1.67
CA GLY A 131 21.27 7.34 1.67
C GLY A 131 21.33 5.83 1.96
N LEU A 132 20.18 5.19 2.29
CA LEU A 132 20.16 3.77 2.65
C LEU A 132 20.36 2.88 1.41
N THR A 133 21.62 2.52 1.13
CA THR A 133 22.02 1.69 -0.02
C THR A 133 22.64 0.35 0.38
N GLU A 134 22.71 0.04 1.67
CA GLU A 134 23.23 -1.23 2.16
C GLU A 134 22.39 -2.40 1.62
N LYS A 135 23.09 -3.41 1.10
CA LYS A 135 22.43 -4.60 0.55
C LYS A 135 21.83 -5.45 1.66
N HIS A 136 20.65 -5.95 1.43
CA HIS A 136 19.96 -6.87 2.34
C HIS A 136 19.54 -8.15 1.59
N SER A 137 19.63 -9.33 2.22
CA SER A 137 19.29 -10.63 1.60
C SER A 137 17.87 -10.70 1.06
N TYR A 138 16.93 -10.00 1.71
CA TYR A 138 15.52 -9.90 1.30
C TYR A 138 15.19 -8.63 0.51
N GLN A 139 16.20 -7.88 0.06
CA GLN A 139 15.99 -6.74 -0.82
C GLN A 139 15.26 -7.18 -2.10
N ALA A 140 14.25 -6.45 -2.49
CA ALA A 140 13.43 -6.76 -3.66
C ALA A 140 13.16 -5.50 -4.48
N ASN A 141 13.55 -5.53 -5.75
CA ASN A 141 13.26 -4.45 -6.68
C ASN A 141 11.73 -4.37 -6.94
N PRO A 142 11.13 -3.18 -7.07
CA PRO A 142 9.70 -3.00 -7.33
C PRO A 142 9.13 -3.83 -8.48
N TRP A 143 9.92 -4.12 -9.52
CA TRP A 143 9.52 -5.00 -10.63
C TRP A 143 9.00 -6.38 -10.18
N SER A 144 9.51 -6.90 -9.07
CA SER A 144 9.15 -8.21 -8.56
C SER A 144 7.97 -8.22 -7.58
N TRP A 145 7.53 -7.04 -7.09
CA TRP A 145 6.53 -6.96 -6.02
C TRP A 145 5.16 -7.50 -6.44
N MET A 146 4.74 -7.17 -7.66
CA MET A 146 3.43 -7.60 -8.17
C MET A 146 3.29 -9.12 -8.28
N VAL A 147 4.41 -9.82 -8.43
CA VAL A 147 4.45 -11.29 -8.51
C VAL A 147 4.97 -11.96 -7.23
N MET A 148 5.20 -11.18 -6.17
CA MET A 148 5.79 -11.67 -4.91
C MET A 148 7.12 -12.38 -5.16
N GLY A 149 7.99 -11.82 -6.02
CA GLY A 149 9.21 -12.50 -6.47
C GLY A 149 10.25 -12.71 -5.38
N ARG A 150 10.36 -11.82 -4.39
CA ARG A 150 11.23 -11.97 -3.21
C ARG A 150 10.52 -11.41 -1.99
N PRO A 151 9.69 -12.21 -1.27
CA PRO A 151 9.08 -11.82 -0.01
C PRO A 151 10.15 -11.71 1.09
N THR A 152 9.80 -11.04 2.19
CA THR A 152 10.71 -10.82 3.32
C THR A 152 10.34 -11.75 4.46
N SER A 153 11.27 -12.61 4.88
CA SER A 153 11.13 -13.39 6.10
C SER A 153 11.43 -12.48 7.30
N PHE A 154 10.44 -12.24 8.15
CA PHE A 154 10.60 -11.47 9.39
C PHE A 154 11.14 -12.33 10.54
N PHE A 155 10.95 -13.63 10.43
CA PHE A 155 11.40 -14.59 11.42
C PHE A 155 11.56 -15.96 10.75
N TYR A 156 12.66 -16.65 11.06
CA TYR A 156 12.89 -18.03 10.67
C TYR A 156 13.71 -18.75 11.75
N GLU A 157 13.22 -19.90 12.19
CA GLU A 157 13.96 -20.81 13.08
C GLU A 157 13.70 -22.28 12.68
N SER A 158 14.58 -23.17 13.14
CA SER A 158 14.45 -24.62 13.00
C SER A 158 14.23 -25.26 14.37
N PRO A 159 13.05 -25.10 14.99
CA PRO A 159 12.74 -25.63 16.30
C PRO A 159 12.58 -27.16 16.26
N LYS A 160 12.38 -27.77 17.42
CA LYS A 160 11.92 -29.14 17.55
C LYS A 160 10.42 -29.20 17.85
N GLY A 161 9.78 -30.34 17.65
CA GLY A 161 8.40 -30.57 18.12
C GLY A 161 7.32 -30.59 17.06
N CYS A 162 7.68 -30.64 15.78
CA CYS A 162 6.72 -30.80 14.67
C CYS A 162 6.38 -32.28 14.36
N GLY A 163 6.89 -33.25 15.17
CA GLY A 163 6.70 -34.67 14.90
C GLY A 163 7.69 -35.24 13.86
N SER A 164 8.73 -34.49 13.49
CA SER A 164 9.83 -34.90 12.58
C SER A 164 11.16 -34.43 13.14
N ASP A 165 12.26 -34.99 12.62
CA ASP A 165 13.62 -34.59 12.98
C ASP A 165 13.97 -33.20 12.51
N ASN A 166 13.36 -32.74 11.39
CA ASN A 166 13.58 -31.46 10.78
C ASN A 166 12.28 -30.64 10.77
N CYS A 167 12.27 -29.56 11.52
CA CYS A 167 11.15 -28.60 11.58
C CYS A 167 11.59 -27.23 11.05
N ALA A 168 10.59 -26.46 10.61
CA ALA A 168 10.74 -25.07 10.25
C ALA A 168 9.62 -24.23 10.87
N GLN A 169 9.95 -23.02 11.25
CA GLN A 169 9.02 -22.00 11.74
C GLN A 169 9.36 -20.68 11.06
N GLU A 170 8.41 -20.09 10.34
CA GLU A 170 8.65 -18.87 9.59
C GLU A 170 7.48 -17.88 9.72
N VAL A 171 7.80 -16.58 9.76
CA VAL A 171 6.85 -15.50 9.53
C VAL A 171 7.27 -14.78 8.25
N LEU A 172 6.65 -15.16 7.14
CA LEU A 172 6.97 -14.66 5.80
C LEU A 172 6.00 -13.54 5.40
N ALA A 173 6.53 -12.31 5.22
CA ALA A 173 5.75 -11.16 4.75
C ALA A 173 5.49 -11.27 3.24
N MET A 174 4.51 -12.08 2.89
CA MET A 174 4.11 -12.40 1.52
C MET A 174 2.59 -12.27 1.35
N GLY A 175 2.16 -11.79 0.22
CA GLY A 175 0.76 -11.85 -0.19
C GLY A 175 0.33 -13.28 -0.53
N THR A 176 -0.96 -13.59 -0.40
CA THR A 176 -1.49 -14.87 -0.88
C THR A 176 -1.19 -15.02 -2.37
N PRO A 177 -0.37 -16.01 -2.81
CA PRO A 177 0.22 -16.00 -4.15
C PRO A 177 -0.80 -15.93 -5.29
N LEU A 178 -1.82 -16.78 -5.28
CA LEU A 178 -2.82 -16.78 -6.35
C LEU A 178 -3.64 -15.48 -6.40
N LEU A 179 -3.91 -14.85 -5.25
CA LEU A 179 -4.56 -13.54 -5.20
C LEU A 179 -3.68 -12.47 -5.89
N TRP A 180 -2.39 -12.44 -5.58
CA TRP A 180 -1.47 -11.45 -6.13
C TRP A 180 -1.22 -11.65 -7.62
N TRP A 181 -1.05 -12.88 -8.08
CA TRP A 181 -0.85 -13.16 -9.50
C TRP A 181 -2.11 -12.85 -10.33
N ALA A 182 -3.28 -13.28 -9.85
CA ALA A 182 -4.54 -12.87 -10.47
C ALA A 182 -4.77 -11.36 -10.39
N GLY A 183 -4.41 -10.74 -9.26
CA GLY A 183 -4.46 -9.30 -9.05
C GLY A 183 -3.59 -8.52 -10.02
N THR A 184 -2.39 -9.01 -10.32
CA THR A 184 -1.50 -8.44 -11.34
C THR A 184 -2.15 -8.40 -12.71
N ILE A 185 -2.78 -9.50 -13.11
CA ILE A 185 -3.54 -9.59 -14.37
C ILE A 185 -4.73 -8.62 -14.32
N ALA A 186 -5.46 -8.59 -13.20
CA ALA A 186 -6.62 -7.71 -13.04
C ALA A 186 -6.24 -6.22 -13.11
N VAL A 187 -5.10 -5.83 -12.54
CA VAL A 187 -4.58 -4.46 -12.66
C VAL A 187 -4.25 -4.13 -14.11
N ALA A 188 -3.61 -5.03 -14.85
CA ALA A 188 -3.33 -4.82 -16.28
C ALA A 188 -4.63 -4.66 -17.10
N VAL A 189 -5.64 -5.49 -16.83
CA VAL A 189 -6.97 -5.39 -17.43
C VAL A 189 -7.64 -4.06 -17.09
N ALA A 190 -7.61 -3.65 -15.81
CA ALA A 190 -8.19 -2.40 -15.36
C ALA A 190 -7.53 -1.19 -16.03
N ILE A 191 -6.19 -1.19 -16.17
CA ILE A 191 -5.45 -0.15 -16.90
C ILE A 191 -5.88 -0.13 -18.37
N GLY A 192 -6.02 -1.28 -19.02
CA GLY A 192 -6.48 -1.36 -20.41
C GLY A 192 -7.89 -0.74 -20.60
N PHE A 193 -8.83 -1.06 -19.69
CA PHE A 193 -10.17 -0.46 -19.72
C PHE A 193 -10.15 1.05 -19.38
N TRP A 194 -9.26 1.46 -18.48
CA TRP A 194 -9.08 2.88 -18.17
C TRP A 194 -8.55 3.68 -19.36
N LEU A 195 -7.54 3.15 -20.06
CA LEU A 195 -7.02 3.78 -21.28
C LEU A 195 -8.10 3.88 -22.37
N ARG A 196 -8.90 2.81 -22.54
CA ARG A 196 -10.06 2.84 -23.45
C ARG A 196 -11.08 3.91 -23.05
N ALA A 197 -11.36 4.05 -21.75
CA ALA A 197 -12.27 5.07 -21.24
C ALA A 197 -11.74 6.49 -21.51
N LEU A 198 -10.43 6.72 -21.36
CA LEU A 198 -9.79 7.99 -21.71
C LEU A 198 -9.96 8.32 -23.20
N VAL A 199 -9.70 7.38 -24.08
CA VAL A 199 -9.88 7.56 -25.55
C VAL A 199 -11.35 7.85 -25.89
N LYS A 200 -12.28 7.16 -25.24
CA LYS A 200 -13.74 7.36 -25.41
C LYS A 200 -14.29 8.57 -24.66
N ARG A 201 -13.46 9.22 -23.85
CA ARG A 201 -13.87 10.35 -22.99
C ARG A 201 -15.00 9.99 -22.04
N THR A 202 -15.08 8.72 -21.60
CA THR A 202 -16.03 8.27 -20.57
C THR A 202 -15.40 8.37 -19.19
N ASN A 203 -16.24 8.66 -18.17
CA ASN A 203 -15.78 8.74 -16.79
C ASN A 203 -16.09 7.41 -16.07
N GLU A 204 -15.06 6.70 -15.67
CA GLU A 204 -15.15 5.41 -14.96
C GLU A 204 -14.56 5.55 -13.54
N PRO A 205 -15.37 5.92 -12.53
CA PRO A 205 -14.87 6.25 -11.19
C PRO A 205 -14.07 5.12 -10.53
N ALA A 206 -14.49 3.85 -10.72
CA ALA A 206 -13.79 2.69 -10.15
C ALA A 206 -12.39 2.54 -10.76
N LEU A 207 -12.27 2.65 -12.08
CA LEU A 207 -10.99 2.58 -12.78
C LEU A 207 -10.07 3.73 -12.39
N ASN A 208 -10.62 4.94 -12.24
CA ASN A 208 -9.86 6.11 -11.78
C ASN A 208 -9.28 5.90 -10.38
N LEU A 209 -10.01 5.25 -9.46
CA LEU A 209 -9.52 4.94 -8.11
C LEU A 209 -8.43 3.87 -8.14
N ILE A 210 -8.60 2.81 -8.93
CA ILE A 210 -7.61 1.75 -9.09
C ILE A 210 -6.29 2.34 -9.62
N VAL A 211 -6.36 3.10 -10.71
CA VAL A 211 -5.19 3.71 -11.34
C VAL A 211 -4.52 4.73 -10.41
N LEU A 212 -5.31 5.56 -9.70
CA LEU A 212 -4.77 6.50 -8.70
C LEU A 212 -4.00 5.78 -7.61
N GLY A 213 -4.59 4.72 -7.05
CA GLY A 213 -3.97 3.95 -5.97
C GLY A 213 -2.69 3.24 -6.42
N MET A 214 -2.70 2.63 -7.60
CA MET A 214 -1.51 2.01 -8.19
C MET A 214 -0.44 3.05 -8.55
N ALA A 215 -0.83 4.19 -9.13
CA ALA A 215 0.11 5.26 -9.46
C ALA A 215 0.77 5.86 -8.21
N ALA A 216 0.00 6.12 -7.15
CA ALA A 216 0.53 6.71 -5.93
C ALA A 216 1.26 5.71 -5.03
N GLY A 217 0.78 4.46 -4.95
CA GLY A 217 1.33 3.44 -4.05
C GLY A 217 2.50 2.65 -4.61
N TYR A 218 2.57 2.49 -5.92
CA TYR A 218 3.54 1.61 -6.57
C TYR A 218 4.58 2.34 -7.43
N LEU A 219 4.15 3.28 -8.32
CA LEU A 219 5.09 3.90 -9.26
C LEU A 219 6.24 4.69 -8.61
N PRO A 220 6.07 5.39 -7.48
CA PRO A 220 7.17 6.15 -6.89
C PRO A 220 8.39 5.30 -6.54
N TRP A 221 8.22 4.04 -6.22
CA TRP A 221 9.31 3.13 -5.86
C TRP A 221 10.31 2.87 -7.00
N PHE A 222 9.90 3.06 -8.25
CA PHE A 222 10.79 2.93 -9.40
C PHE A 222 11.83 4.05 -9.49
N PHE A 223 11.62 5.19 -8.80
CA PHE A 223 12.60 6.25 -8.70
C PHE A 223 13.65 6.00 -7.60
N PHE A 224 13.45 4.99 -6.75
CA PHE A 224 14.30 4.67 -5.61
C PHE A 224 14.91 3.27 -5.70
N GLN A 225 15.21 2.78 -6.90
CA GLN A 225 15.71 1.42 -7.12
C GLN A 225 17.14 1.18 -6.59
N SER A 226 17.94 2.24 -6.41
CA SER A 226 19.26 2.16 -5.77
C SER A 226 19.17 1.96 -4.26
N ARG A 227 18.04 2.30 -3.66
CA ARG A 227 17.77 2.14 -2.23
C ARG A 227 17.39 0.70 -1.90
N THR A 228 17.75 0.26 -0.70
CA THR A 228 17.23 -1.01 -0.15
C THR A 228 15.74 -0.90 0.10
N VAL A 229 14.95 -1.60 -0.69
CA VAL A 229 13.48 -1.66 -0.63
C VAL A 229 13.01 -3.11 -0.59
N PHE A 230 11.78 -3.35 -0.10
CA PHE A 230 11.27 -4.68 0.20
C PHE A 230 9.87 -4.88 -0.37
N THR A 231 9.54 -6.12 -0.74
CA THR A 231 8.23 -6.52 -1.26
C THR A 231 7.09 -6.17 -0.30
N PHE A 232 7.30 -6.21 1.01
CA PHE A 232 6.24 -5.94 1.99
C PHE A 232 5.72 -4.49 1.95
N TYR A 233 6.44 -3.54 1.35
CA TYR A 233 5.90 -2.19 1.09
C TYR A 233 4.68 -2.21 0.17
N ALA A 234 4.44 -3.32 -0.53
CA ALA A 234 3.29 -3.51 -1.40
C ALA A 234 1.94 -3.48 -0.65
N VAL A 235 1.93 -3.64 0.68
CA VAL A 235 0.70 -3.60 1.49
C VAL A 235 -0.10 -2.31 1.29
N ILE A 236 0.56 -1.18 1.01
CA ILE A 236 -0.11 0.11 0.83
C ILE A 236 -1.00 0.15 -0.43
N PHE A 237 -0.63 -0.56 -1.48
CA PHE A 237 -1.40 -0.61 -2.71
C PHE A 237 -2.18 -1.93 -2.91
N GLU A 238 -2.01 -2.92 -2.02
CA GLU A 238 -2.79 -4.18 -2.04
C GLU A 238 -4.31 -3.96 -2.14
N PRO A 239 -4.92 -2.99 -1.43
CA PRO A 239 -6.35 -2.73 -1.56
C PRO A 239 -6.79 -2.34 -2.98
N PHE A 240 -5.94 -1.67 -3.74
CA PHE A 240 -6.24 -1.27 -5.11
C PHE A 240 -6.07 -2.44 -6.09
N VAL A 241 -5.17 -3.39 -5.78
CA VAL A 241 -5.09 -4.69 -6.47
C VAL A 241 -6.38 -5.49 -6.24
N ILE A 242 -6.89 -5.50 -5.01
CA ILE A 242 -8.17 -6.15 -4.69
C ILE A 242 -9.34 -5.46 -5.41
N LEU A 243 -9.36 -4.13 -5.48
CA LEU A 243 -10.37 -3.39 -6.25
C LEU A 243 -10.33 -3.75 -7.74
N ALA A 244 -9.15 -3.97 -8.31
CA ALA A 244 -9.02 -4.45 -9.70
C ALA A 244 -9.60 -5.86 -9.88
N LEU A 245 -9.37 -6.78 -8.94
CA LEU A 245 -10.00 -8.11 -8.94
C LEU A 245 -11.52 -8.02 -8.84
N VAL A 246 -12.05 -7.18 -7.95
CA VAL A 246 -13.49 -6.94 -7.81
C VAL A 246 -14.07 -6.35 -9.09
N TYR A 247 -13.36 -5.43 -9.73
CA TYR A 247 -13.78 -4.88 -11.02
C TYR A 247 -13.86 -5.96 -12.12
N CYS A 248 -12.84 -6.83 -12.21
CA CYS A 248 -12.85 -7.95 -13.15
C CYS A 248 -13.97 -8.96 -12.85
N ALA A 249 -14.21 -9.27 -11.56
CA ALA A 249 -15.34 -10.12 -11.14
C ALA A 249 -16.68 -9.50 -11.56
N LYS A 250 -16.84 -8.17 -11.39
CA LYS A 250 -18.03 -7.46 -11.85
C LYS A 250 -18.21 -7.56 -13.37
N LEU A 251 -17.15 -7.37 -14.16
CA LEU A 251 -17.20 -7.55 -15.61
C LEU A 251 -17.66 -8.95 -16.01
N LEU A 252 -17.21 -9.98 -15.28
CA LEU A 252 -17.63 -11.37 -15.51
C LEU A 252 -19.10 -11.59 -15.16
N LEU A 253 -19.57 -11.02 -14.05
CA LEU A 253 -20.97 -11.11 -13.63
C LEU A 253 -21.93 -10.37 -14.58
N ASP A 254 -21.48 -9.24 -15.13
CA ASP A 254 -22.26 -8.43 -16.09
C ASP A 254 -22.11 -8.94 -17.54
N SER A 255 -21.37 -10.03 -17.77
CA SER A 255 -21.14 -10.59 -19.11
C SER A 255 -22.40 -11.28 -19.66
N SER A 256 -22.37 -11.60 -20.97
CA SER A 256 -23.45 -12.34 -21.67
C SER A 256 -23.56 -13.82 -21.28
N LEU A 257 -22.71 -14.32 -20.39
CA LEU A 257 -22.80 -15.67 -19.85
C LEU A 257 -24.08 -15.84 -19.02
N LYS A 258 -24.60 -17.07 -19.01
CA LYS A 258 -25.74 -17.40 -18.10
C LYS A 258 -25.34 -17.00 -16.67
N SER A 259 -26.21 -16.30 -15.97
CA SER A 259 -25.96 -15.76 -14.63
C SER A 259 -25.42 -16.82 -13.64
N GLY A 260 -25.95 -18.06 -13.69
CA GLY A 260 -25.44 -19.14 -12.83
C GLY A 260 -24.00 -19.55 -13.13
N ILE A 261 -23.53 -19.45 -14.38
CA ILE A 261 -22.16 -19.79 -14.77
C ILE A 261 -21.19 -18.71 -14.27
N SER A 262 -21.50 -17.43 -14.50
CA SER A 262 -20.62 -16.34 -14.05
C SER A 262 -20.53 -16.29 -12.52
N GLN A 263 -21.63 -16.50 -11.81
CA GLN A 263 -21.65 -16.61 -10.35
C GLN A 263 -20.81 -17.81 -9.86
N ALA A 264 -20.96 -18.99 -10.49
CA ALA A 264 -20.17 -20.17 -10.14
C ALA A 264 -18.67 -19.96 -10.36
N LEU A 265 -18.27 -19.28 -11.45
CA LEU A 265 -16.87 -18.96 -11.73
C LEU A 265 -16.29 -18.01 -10.69
N VAL A 266 -17.01 -16.96 -10.30
CA VAL A 266 -16.56 -16.02 -9.26
C VAL A 266 -16.47 -16.74 -7.92
N ALA A 267 -17.47 -17.56 -7.56
CA ALA A 267 -17.44 -18.35 -6.32
C ALA A 267 -16.27 -19.34 -6.30
N ALA A 268 -16.04 -20.07 -7.40
CA ALA A 268 -14.91 -20.98 -7.53
C ALA A 268 -13.56 -20.24 -7.37
N PHE A 269 -13.42 -19.08 -8.01
CA PHE A 269 -12.22 -18.24 -7.88
C PHE A 269 -11.97 -17.82 -6.42
N VAL A 270 -13.00 -17.31 -5.74
CA VAL A 270 -12.89 -16.91 -4.32
C VAL A 270 -12.54 -18.12 -3.45
N THR A 271 -13.14 -19.29 -3.72
CA THR A 271 -12.82 -20.53 -2.98
C THR A 271 -11.36 -20.93 -3.18
N VAL A 272 -10.85 -20.90 -4.42
CA VAL A 272 -9.45 -21.23 -4.73
C VAL A 272 -8.50 -20.26 -4.00
N ILE A 273 -8.79 -18.95 -3.98
CA ILE A 273 -7.99 -17.97 -3.23
C ILE A 273 -8.03 -18.27 -1.72
N PHE A 274 -9.19 -18.61 -1.18
CA PHE A 274 -9.34 -18.97 0.23
C PHE A 274 -8.53 -20.22 0.59
N LEU A 275 -8.63 -21.28 -0.22
CA LEU A 275 -7.85 -22.52 -0.02
C LEU A 275 -6.34 -22.25 -0.13
N ASN A 276 -5.92 -21.40 -1.07
CA ASN A 276 -4.55 -20.97 -1.20
C ASN A 276 -4.08 -20.20 0.04
N PHE A 277 -4.90 -19.30 0.58
CA PHE A 277 -4.60 -18.61 1.84
C PHE A 277 -4.43 -19.59 3.00
N VAL A 278 -5.34 -20.57 3.15
CA VAL A 278 -5.26 -21.60 4.22
C VAL A 278 -4.00 -22.46 4.06
N PHE A 279 -3.65 -22.84 2.83
CA PHE A 279 -2.42 -23.59 2.57
C PHE A 279 -1.16 -22.84 3.04
N PHE A 280 -1.10 -21.52 2.83
CA PHE A 280 0.04 -20.68 3.25
C PHE A 280 -0.05 -20.18 4.71
N LEU A 281 -1.18 -20.39 5.40
CA LEU A 281 -1.42 -19.86 6.74
C LEU A 281 -0.28 -20.17 7.74
N PRO A 282 0.29 -21.39 7.80
CA PRO A 282 1.38 -21.70 8.72
C PRO A 282 2.57 -20.74 8.62
N ILE A 283 3.00 -20.38 7.42
CA ILE A 283 4.14 -19.46 7.23
C ILE A 283 3.75 -17.98 7.35
N PHE A 284 2.46 -17.66 7.43
CA PHE A 284 2.00 -16.31 7.78
C PHE A 284 1.90 -16.12 9.30
N THR A 285 1.66 -17.22 10.04
CA THR A 285 1.39 -17.20 11.48
C THR A 285 2.55 -17.64 12.32
N GLY A 286 3.60 -18.19 11.72
CA GLY A 286 4.75 -18.71 12.44
C GLY A 286 4.45 -20.03 13.14
N GLU A 287 3.66 -20.93 12.52
CA GLU A 287 3.44 -22.27 13.04
C GLU A 287 4.68 -23.15 12.84
N VAL A 288 4.91 -24.02 13.82
CA VAL A 288 5.99 -25.02 13.71
C VAL A 288 5.48 -26.19 12.86
N ILE A 289 6.06 -26.35 11.68
CA ILE A 289 5.71 -27.40 10.70
C ILE A 289 6.94 -28.21 10.32
N THR A 290 6.75 -29.37 9.68
CA THR A 290 7.87 -30.12 9.13
C THR A 290 8.59 -29.32 8.03
N TYR A 291 9.90 -29.54 7.90
CA TYR A 291 10.69 -28.88 6.85
C TYR A 291 10.12 -29.16 5.45
N ASP A 292 9.67 -30.38 5.18
CA ASP A 292 9.04 -30.75 3.91
C ASP A 292 7.73 -29.96 3.67
N ALA A 293 6.91 -29.80 4.71
CA ALA A 293 5.68 -29.00 4.60
C ALA A 293 5.99 -27.51 4.37
N TRP A 294 7.07 -26.99 4.97
CA TRP A 294 7.57 -25.64 4.70
C TRP A 294 8.06 -25.54 3.26
N LEU A 295 8.89 -26.47 2.78
CA LEU A 295 9.44 -26.48 1.43
C LEU A 295 8.35 -26.54 0.35
N GLN A 296 7.26 -27.28 0.58
CA GLN A 296 6.09 -27.30 -0.31
C GLN A 296 5.42 -25.92 -0.48
N ARG A 297 5.65 -24.99 0.44
CA ARG A 297 5.15 -23.60 0.38
C ARG A 297 6.13 -22.65 -0.30
N MET A 298 7.35 -23.10 -0.56
CA MET A 298 8.36 -22.32 -1.28
C MET A 298 8.22 -22.56 -2.79
N TRP A 299 7.17 -21.96 -3.41
CA TRP A 299 6.86 -22.18 -4.82
C TRP A 299 7.87 -21.57 -5.79
N LEU A 300 8.59 -20.55 -5.35
CA LEU A 300 9.70 -19.97 -6.10
C LEU A 300 11.00 -20.14 -5.32
N SER A 301 12.09 -20.50 -6.00
CA SER A 301 13.42 -20.62 -5.39
C SER A 301 13.90 -19.32 -4.73
N SER A 302 13.40 -18.18 -5.21
CA SER A 302 13.68 -16.87 -4.64
C SER A 302 12.97 -16.57 -3.31
N TRP A 303 12.11 -17.45 -2.83
CA TRP A 303 11.44 -17.32 -1.53
C TRP A 303 12.27 -17.89 -0.36
N ILE A 304 13.30 -18.69 -0.70
CA ILE A 304 14.26 -19.30 0.25
C ILE A 304 15.45 -18.37 0.51
#